data_c5628f7cbfe587043bfa4bbf690ad601
#
_entry.id   c5628f7cbfe587043bfa4bbf690ad601
#
_cell.length_a   1.000
_cell.length_b   1.000
_cell.length_c   1.000
_cell.angle_alpha   90.00
_cell.angle_beta   90.00
_cell.angle_gamma   90.00
#
_symmetry.space_group_name_H-M   'P 1'
#
loop_
_entity.id
_entity.type
_entity.pdbx_description
1 polymer ?
#
loop_
_entity_poly.entity_id
_entity_poly.type
_entity_poly.pdbx_seq_one_letter_code
_entity_poly.pdbx_strand_id
1 'polypeptide(L)'
;MVHPKAGKPAEGARVKLVAAILAGSGFDLDARLLGGLEERFGRIDYRGEPHPFTGTDYYEDEMGPGLGRLIISFEPLVSATEIVQVKLDTARIEEDLSEGGGRRVNIDPGYMDYYKIVLASFKEGPQKIYLGAGVYADPVLLYYDGEYAPLQWTFPDFKAGLYREDFRAIRALYKKARREENEIIR
;
A
#
# COMPACT_ATOMS: atom_id res chain seq x y z
N MET A 1 -16.07 2.49 20.89
CA MET A 1 -14.81 3.18 20.53
C MET A 1 -14.39 3.99 21.74
N VAL A 2 -13.30 3.59 22.42
CA VAL A 2 -12.78 4.36 23.57
C VAL A 2 -11.92 5.47 22.99
N HIS A 3 -12.41 6.70 23.02
CA HIS A 3 -11.59 7.86 22.72
C HIS A 3 -10.53 8.00 23.82
N PRO A 4 -9.25 8.13 23.47
CA PRO A 4 -8.23 8.45 24.48
C PRO A 4 -8.63 9.77 25.18
N LYS A 5 -8.51 9.79 26.51
CA LYS A 5 -8.73 11.03 27.27
C LYS A 5 -7.81 12.10 26.73
N ALA A 6 -8.34 13.29 26.43
CA ALA A 6 -7.59 14.41 25.89
C ALA A 6 -6.28 14.63 26.66
N GLY A 7 -5.16 14.75 25.94
CA GLY A 7 -3.87 15.19 26.47
C GLY A 7 -2.87 14.12 26.91
N LYS A 8 -3.11 12.83 26.72
CA LYS A 8 -2.08 11.80 26.96
C LYS A 8 -1.67 11.12 25.65
N PRO A 9 -0.36 10.98 25.36
CA PRO A 9 0.10 10.14 24.27
C PRO A 9 -0.45 8.72 24.46
N ALA A 10 -0.98 8.14 23.40
CA ALA A 10 -1.37 6.75 23.36
C ALA A 10 -0.62 6.07 22.22
N GLU A 11 -0.33 4.79 22.38
CA GLU A 11 0.18 3.98 21.27
C GLU A 11 -0.84 4.01 20.11
N GLY A 12 -0.36 4.30 18.91
CA GLY A 12 -1.19 4.35 17.72
C GLY A 12 -1.84 2.99 17.44
N ALA A 13 -3.04 2.99 16.89
CA ALA A 13 -3.65 1.74 16.46
C ALA A 13 -2.79 1.07 15.38
N ARG A 14 -2.59 -0.25 15.48
CA ARG A 14 -1.92 -1.03 14.46
C ARG A 14 -2.73 -0.99 13.16
N VAL A 15 -2.03 -1.01 12.04
CA VAL A 15 -2.57 -0.83 10.70
C VAL A 15 -2.29 -2.04 9.81
N LYS A 16 -3.07 -2.21 8.77
CA LYS A 16 -2.90 -3.26 7.75
C LYS A 16 -1.93 -2.76 6.69
N LEU A 17 -0.79 -3.43 6.53
CA LEU A 17 0.14 -3.14 5.45
C LEU A 17 -0.47 -3.56 4.11
N VAL A 18 -0.38 -2.67 3.13
CA VAL A 18 -0.84 -2.88 1.75
C VAL A 18 0.25 -2.46 0.77
N ALA A 19 0.23 -2.97 -0.44
CA ALA A 19 1.05 -2.45 -1.52
C ALA A 19 0.27 -2.44 -2.84
N ALA A 20 0.43 -1.35 -3.60
CA ALA A 20 0.02 -1.27 -5.00
C ALA A 20 1.26 -1.59 -5.86
N ILE A 21 1.19 -2.68 -6.62
CA ILE A 21 2.31 -3.17 -7.43
C ILE A 21 1.99 -2.95 -8.89
N LEU A 22 2.87 -2.23 -9.59
CA LEU A 22 2.82 -2.01 -11.04
C LEU A 22 3.93 -2.84 -11.69
N ALA A 23 3.59 -3.64 -12.70
CA ALA A 23 4.54 -4.43 -13.46
C ALA A 23 4.08 -4.62 -14.90
N GLY A 24 5.01 -4.88 -15.81
CA GLY A 24 4.71 -5.27 -17.19
C GLY A 24 4.13 -6.67 -17.29
N SER A 25 3.34 -6.94 -18.32
CA SER A 25 2.67 -8.23 -18.54
C SER A 25 3.64 -9.43 -18.68
N GLY A 26 4.90 -9.17 -19.02
CA GLY A 26 5.96 -10.19 -19.10
C GLY A 26 6.77 -10.40 -17.83
N PHE A 27 6.47 -9.70 -16.74
CA PHE A 27 7.18 -9.85 -15.48
C PHE A 27 6.54 -10.93 -14.61
N ASP A 28 7.32 -11.95 -14.23
CA ASP A 28 6.86 -13.03 -13.36
C ASP A 28 6.86 -12.56 -11.90
N LEU A 29 5.71 -12.03 -11.48
CA LEU A 29 5.50 -11.54 -10.11
C LEU A 29 5.70 -12.64 -9.07
N ASP A 30 5.19 -13.84 -9.32
CA ASP A 30 5.19 -14.93 -8.35
C ASP A 30 6.61 -15.43 -8.06
N ALA A 31 7.38 -15.73 -9.11
CA ALA A 31 8.72 -16.28 -8.96
C ALA A 31 9.75 -15.22 -8.52
N ARG A 32 9.54 -13.95 -8.85
CA ARG A 32 10.60 -12.93 -8.70
C ARG A 32 10.34 -11.92 -7.58
N LEU A 33 9.09 -11.69 -7.18
CA LEU A 33 8.75 -10.61 -6.27
C LEU A 33 8.01 -11.08 -5.02
N LEU A 34 6.90 -11.81 -5.16
CA LEU A 34 6.00 -12.03 -4.03
C LEU A 34 6.65 -12.80 -2.88
N GLY A 35 7.50 -13.77 -3.18
CA GLY A 35 8.27 -14.52 -2.16
C GLY A 35 9.18 -13.61 -1.34
N GLY A 36 9.89 -12.68 -1.99
CA GLY A 36 10.76 -11.72 -1.30
C GLY A 36 9.99 -10.71 -0.44
N LEU A 37 8.79 -10.32 -0.89
CA LEU A 37 7.90 -9.49 -0.09
C LEU A 37 7.38 -10.23 1.14
N GLU A 38 6.99 -11.50 1.00
CA GLU A 38 6.55 -12.34 2.14
C GLU A 38 7.65 -12.56 3.16
N GLU A 39 8.88 -12.82 2.71
CA GLU A 39 10.04 -12.97 3.59
C GLU A 39 10.30 -11.70 4.41
N ARG A 40 10.09 -10.53 3.81
CA ARG A 40 10.37 -9.24 4.44
C ARG A 40 9.24 -8.71 5.32
N PHE A 41 7.99 -8.88 4.90
CA PHE A 41 6.82 -8.24 5.51
C PHE A 41 5.80 -9.22 6.10
N GLY A 42 6.04 -10.52 5.97
CA GLY A 42 5.13 -11.57 6.40
C GLY A 42 4.20 -12.02 5.28
N ARG A 43 3.43 -13.06 5.55
CA ARG A 43 2.55 -13.72 4.58
C ARG A 43 1.58 -12.74 3.91
N ILE A 44 1.45 -12.84 2.60
CA ILE A 44 0.42 -12.15 1.83
C ILE A 44 -0.92 -12.84 2.11
N ASP A 45 -1.87 -12.13 2.69
CA ASP A 45 -3.21 -12.64 3.02
C ASP A 45 -4.29 -12.16 2.05
N TYR A 46 -3.95 -11.25 1.15
CA TYR A 46 -4.78 -10.83 0.04
C TYR A 46 -3.94 -10.53 -1.19
N ARG A 47 -4.38 -11.02 -2.33
CA ARG A 47 -3.84 -10.69 -3.65
C ARG A 47 -5.00 -10.42 -4.60
N GLY A 48 -5.05 -9.19 -5.14
CA GLY A 48 -6.01 -8.78 -6.16
C GLY A 48 -5.60 -9.24 -7.55
N GLU A 49 -6.52 -9.11 -8.50
CA GLU A 49 -6.23 -9.33 -9.92
C GLU A 49 -5.51 -8.10 -10.51
N PRO A 50 -4.60 -8.28 -11.47
CA PRO A 50 -3.99 -7.17 -12.18
C PRO A 50 -5.02 -6.41 -13.03
N HIS A 51 -5.15 -5.11 -12.83
CA HIS A 51 -5.92 -4.21 -13.68
C HIS A 51 -5.00 -3.49 -14.67
N PRO A 52 -5.39 -3.35 -15.96
CA PRO A 52 -4.62 -2.56 -16.93
C PRO A 52 -4.35 -1.15 -16.40
N PHE A 53 -3.10 -0.72 -16.47
CA PHE A 53 -2.70 0.61 -16.05
C PHE A 53 -2.58 1.52 -17.29
N THR A 54 -3.58 2.37 -17.49
CA THR A 54 -3.68 3.23 -18.67
C THR A 54 -3.66 4.73 -18.33
N GLY A 55 -3.39 5.06 -17.08
CA GLY A 55 -3.51 6.44 -16.58
C GLY A 55 -2.38 7.38 -16.96
N THR A 56 -1.22 6.87 -17.42
CA THR A 56 -0.05 7.66 -17.82
C THR A 56 0.98 6.78 -18.52
N ASP A 57 1.66 7.32 -19.51
CA ASP A 57 2.76 6.66 -20.23
C ASP A 57 4.10 6.78 -19.48
N TYR A 58 4.10 7.47 -18.32
CA TYR A 58 5.30 7.78 -17.53
C TYR A 58 6.20 6.58 -17.22
N TYR A 59 5.60 5.40 -17.05
CA TYR A 59 6.33 4.18 -16.72
C TYR A 59 6.65 3.30 -17.94
N GLU A 60 6.02 3.54 -19.10
CA GLU A 60 6.20 2.69 -20.29
C GLU A 60 7.61 2.77 -20.87
N ASP A 61 8.23 3.95 -20.82
CA ASP A 61 9.61 4.14 -21.27
C ASP A 61 10.63 3.33 -20.44
N GLU A 62 10.34 3.11 -19.17
CA GLU A 62 11.22 2.40 -18.25
C GLU A 62 10.86 0.90 -18.10
N MET A 63 9.57 0.58 -17.99
CA MET A 63 9.07 -0.75 -17.62
C MET A 63 8.49 -1.53 -18.81
N GLY A 64 8.39 -0.89 -19.98
CA GLY A 64 7.77 -1.45 -21.18
C GLY A 64 6.24 -1.32 -21.19
N PRO A 65 5.61 -1.69 -22.31
CA PRO A 65 4.16 -1.58 -22.50
C PRO A 65 3.39 -2.67 -21.75
N GLY A 66 2.08 -2.47 -21.66
CA GLY A 66 1.16 -3.47 -21.08
C GLY A 66 1.27 -3.58 -19.57
N LEU A 67 1.42 -2.44 -18.90
CA LEU A 67 1.49 -2.38 -17.46
C LEU A 67 0.17 -2.77 -16.80
N GLY A 68 0.25 -3.55 -15.75
CA GLY A 68 -0.87 -3.89 -14.88
C GLY A 68 -0.57 -3.52 -13.43
N ARG A 69 -1.58 -3.03 -12.73
CA ARG A 69 -1.48 -2.77 -11.29
C ARG A 69 -2.38 -3.72 -10.52
N LEU A 70 -1.85 -4.29 -9.45
CA LEU A 70 -2.60 -5.09 -8.49
C LEU A 70 -2.38 -4.58 -7.07
N ILE A 71 -3.31 -4.92 -6.19
CA ILE A 71 -3.23 -4.60 -4.76
C ILE A 71 -2.99 -5.89 -3.98
N ILE A 72 -2.06 -5.82 -3.03
CA ILE A 72 -1.84 -6.90 -2.06
C ILE A 72 -1.95 -6.38 -0.64
N SER A 73 -2.17 -7.29 0.32
CA SER A 73 -2.00 -6.98 1.75
C SER A 73 -1.26 -8.11 2.47
N PHE A 74 -0.71 -7.78 3.64
CA PHE A 74 0.08 -8.69 4.46
C PHE A 74 -0.66 -9.04 5.74
N GLU A 75 -0.53 -10.30 6.21
CA GLU A 75 -1.23 -10.80 7.39
C GLU A 75 -0.88 -10.03 8.67
N PRO A 76 0.41 -9.75 8.98
CA PRO A 76 0.74 -9.05 10.20
C PRO A 76 0.23 -7.60 10.20
N LEU A 77 -0.34 -7.19 11.33
CA LEU A 77 -0.57 -5.77 11.56
C LEU A 77 0.73 -5.12 12.05
N VAL A 78 0.98 -3.90 11.60
CA VAL A 78 2.21 -3.15 11.89
C VAL A 78 1.88 -1.81 12.56
N SER A 79 2.88 -1.13 13.11
CA SER A 79 2.75 0.27 13.50
C SER A 79 2.72 1.15 12.24
N ALA A 80 1.87 2.17 12.20
CA ALA A 80 1.86 3.12 11.09
C ALA A 80 3.22 3.83 10.90
N THR A 81 4.04 3.91 11.95
CA THR A 81 5.38 4.51 11.89
C THR A 81 6.40 3.67 11.11
N GLU A 82 6.14 2.37 10.93
CA GLU A 82 7.01 1.48 10.16
C GLU A 82 6.98 1.77 8.66
N ILE A 83 6.01 2.54 8.18
CA ILE A 83 5.84 2.80 6.75
C ILE A 83 7.08 3.46 6.10
N VAL A 84 7.86 4.22 6.85
CA VAL A 84 9.12 4.80 6.38
C VAL A 84 10.10 3.69 6.01
N GLN A 85 10.32 2.74 6.92
CA GLN A 85 11.23 1.62 6.67
C GLN A 85 10.71 0.70 5.57
N VAL A 86 9.40 0.45 5.55
CA VAL A 86 8.76 -0.35 4.49
C VAL A 86 9.01 0.28 3.11
N LYS A 87 8.89 1.62 2.97
CA LYS A 87 9.18 2.29 1.68
C LYS A 87 10.64 2.18 1.27
N LEU A 88 11.57 2.28 2.21
CA LEU A 88 12.99 2.10 1.94
C LEU A 88 13.32 0.65 1.51
N ASP A 89 12.70 -0.33 2.17
CA ASP A 89 12.91 -1.75 1.84
C ASP A 89 12.30 -2.12 0.48
N THR A 90 11.10 -1.64 0.17
CA THR A 90 10.50 -1.88 -1.16
C THR A 90 11.30 -1.23 -2.28
N ALA A 91 11.91 -0.06 -2.04
CA ALA A 91 12.78 0.56 -3.03
C ALA A 91 14.05 -0.27 -3.31
N ARG A 92 14.62 -0.92 -2.30
CA ARG A 92 15.74 -1.86 -2.48
C ARG A 92 15.32 -3.08 -3.29
N ILE A 93 14.14 -3.63 -3.01
CA ILE A 93 13.58 -4.74 -3.79
C ILE A 93 13.38 -4.34 -5.26
N GLU A 94 12.88 -3.13 -5.53
CA GLU A 94 12.77 -2.59 -6.89
C GLU A 94 14.14 -2.50 -7.58
N GLU A 95 15.18 -2.03 -6.85
CA GLU A 95 16.55 -1.93 -7.35
C GLU A 95 17.14 -3.30 -7.65
N ASP A 96 17.00 -4.27 -6.75
CA ASP A 96 17.49 -5.66 -6.92
C ASP A 96 16.84 -6.37 -8.11
N LEU A 97 15.61 -5.98 -8.46
CA LEU A 97 14.85 -6.52 -9.59
C LEU A 97 15.05 -5.74 -10.90
N SER A 98 15.85 -4.65 -10.88
CA SER A 98 16.11 -3.84 -12.07
C SER A 98 16.94 -4.60 -13.10
N GLU A 99 16.67 -4.39 -14.38
CA GLU A 99 17.39 -4.99 -15.50
C GLU A 99 17.72 -3.94 -16.55
N GLY A 100 18.94 -3.98 -17.08
CA GLY A 100 19.37 -3.05 -18.14
C GLY A 100 19.36 -1.57 -17.74
N GLY A 101 19.36 -1.28 -16.43
CA GLY A 101 19.29 0.08 -15.88
C GLY A 101 17.88 0.65 -15.73
N GLY A 102 16.83 -0.14 -16.05
CA GLY A 102 15.42 0.23 -15.86
C GLY A 102 14.73 -0.64 -14.81
N ARG A 103 13.74 -0.07 -14.11
CA ARG A 103 12.89 -0.82 -13.19
C ARG A 103 12.01 -1.80 -13.96
N ARG A 104 11.77 -2.97 -13.37
CA ARG A 104 10.83 -3.98 -13.89
C ARG A 104 9.52 -4.00 -13.10
N VAL A 105 9.53 -3.44 -11.91
CA VAL A 105 8.40 -3.35 -11.00
C VAL A 105 8.43 -2.01 -10.26
N ASN A 106 7.28 -1.45 -9.97
CA ASN A 106 7.13 -0.32 -9.05
C ASN A 106 6.21 -0.73 -7.90
N ILE A 107 6.69 -0.54 -6.67
CA ILE A 107 5.96 -0.92 -5.46
C ILE A 107 5.64 0.36 -4.68
N ASP A 108 4.36 0.67 -4.58
CA ASP A 108 3.86 1.74 -3.74
C ASP A 108 3.27 1.14 -2.45
N PRO A 109 4.09 0.95 -1.40
CA PRO A 109 3.61 0.44 -0.13
C PRO A 109 2.78 1.50 0.57
N GLY A 110 1.90 1.03 1.45
CA GLY A 110 1.05 1.90 2.23
C GLY A 110 0.41 1.15 3.38
N TYR A 111 -0.49 1.80 4.04
CA TYR A 111 -1.30 1.15 5.07
C TYR A 111 -2.77 1.53 4.97
N MET A 112 -3.61 0.63 5.46
CA MET A 112 -5.03 0.81 5.68
C MET A 112 -5.31 0.85 7.17
N ASP A 113 -6.10 1.85 7.60
CA ASP A 113 -6.75 1.86 8.90
C ASP A 113 -8.28 1.93 8.75
N TYR A 114 -9.01 2.17 9.86
CA TYR A 114 -10.47 2.28 9.82
C TYR A 114 -10.97 3.48 9.00
N TYR A 115 -10.13 4.49 8.78
CA TYR A 115 -10.53 5.79 8.28
C TYR A 115 -9.94 6.14 6.92
N LYS A 116 -8.80 5.52 6.54
CA LYS A 116 -8.06 5.93 5.36
C LYS A 116 -7.14 4.86 4.80
N ILE A 117 -6.71 5.09 3.56
CA ILE A 117 -5.56 4.42 2.94
C ILE A 117 -4.51 5.50 2.64
N VAL A 118 -3.29 5.26 3.11
CA VAL A 118 -2.15 6.14 2.95
C VAL A 118 -1.06 5.37 2.22
N LEU A 119 -0.55 5.90 1.11
CA LEU A 119 0.62 5.36 0.43
C LEU A 119 1.89 6.11 0.86
N ALA A 120 3.04 5.46 0.75
CA ALA A 120 4.33 6.07 0.98
C ALA A 120 4.99 6.46 -0.36
N SER A 121 5.59 7.64 -0.42
CA SER A 121 6.16 8.21 -1.63
C SER A 121 7.49 8.90 -1.34
N PHE A 122 8.44 8.86 -2.30
CA PHE A 122 9.64 9.71 -2.27
C PHE A 122 9.42 11.09 -2.92
N LYS A 123 8.27 11.31 -3.54
CA LYS A 123 7.94 12.59 -4.18
C LYS A 123 7.15 13.45 -3.21
N GLU A 124 7.57 14.67 -3.01
CA GLU A 124 6.80 15.69 -2.29
C GLU A 124 5.52 16.05 -3.04
N GLY A 125 4.59 16.73 -2.37
CA GLY A 125 3.35 17.21 -2.94
C GLY A 125 2.56 18.01 -1.91
N PRO A 126 1.65 18.88 -2.35
CA PRO A 126 0.94 19.81 -1.45
C PRO A 126 0.10 19.12 -0.37
N GLN A 127 -0.37 17.90 -0.64
CA GLN A 127 -1.17 17.10 0.30
C GLN A 127 -0.32 16.12 1.13
N LYS A 128 0.95 15.94 0.77
CA LYS A 128 1.81 14.91 1.36
C LYS A 128 2.48 15.42 2.64
N ILE A 129 2.63 14.52 3.59
CA ILE A 129 3.22 14.83 4.90
C ILE A 129 4.60 14.18 4.98
N TYR A 130 5.63 14.95 5.23
CA TYR A 130 7.00 14.44 5.39
C TYR A 130 7.12 13.60 6.67
N LEU A 131 7.64 12.38 6.53
CA LEU A 131 7.81 11.41 7.62
C LEU A 131 9.26 11.20 8.05
N GLY A 132 10.22 11.73 7.31
CA GLY A 132 11.65 11.50 7.49
C GLY A 132 12.25 10.62 6.39
N ALA A 133 13.60 10.59 6.32
CA ALA A 133 14.36 9.77 5.35
C ALA A 133 13.92 9.93 3.88
N GLY A 134 13.43 11.10 3.48
CA GLY A 134 12.92 11.36 2.13
C GLY A 134 11.54 10.77 1.84
N VAL A 135 10.86 10.19 2.82
CA VAL A 135 9.55 9.55 2.67
C VAL A 135 8.43 10.50 3.07
N TYR A 136 7.37 10.49 2.26
CA TYR A 136 6.14 11.26 2.47
C TYR A 136 4.94 10.32 2.59
N ALA A 137 4.03 10.61 3.51
CA ALA A 137 2.70 10.02 3.54
C ALA A 137 1.79 10.72 2.54
N ASP A 138 1.14 9.95 1.69
CA ASP A 138 0.17 10.40 0.69
C ASP A 138 -1.20 9.78 0.99
N PRO A 139 -2.11 10.48 1.71
CA PRO A 139 -3.47 10.01 1.90
C PRO A 139 -4.19 9.95 0.56
N VAL A 140 -4.56 8.75 0.11
CA VAL A 140 -5.16 8.55 -1.22
C VAL A 140 -6.65 8.26 -1.18
N LEU A 141 -7.14 7.61 -0.12
CA LEU A 141 -8.56 7.31 0.04
C LEU A 141 -8.98 7.57 1.50
N LEU A 142 -10.20 8.10 1.68
CA LEU A 142 -10.85 8.21 3.00
C LEU A 142 -12.05 7.28 3.06
N TYR A 143 -12.27 6.66 4.24
CA TYR A 143 -13.44 5.83 4.47
C TYR A 143 -14.62 6.70 4.88
N TYR A 144 -15.58 6.79 4.00
CA TYR A 144 -16.79 7.58 4.20
C TYR A 144 -17.99 6.83 3.63
N ASP A 145 -19.12 6.88 4.33
CA ASP A 145 -20.40 6.28 3.90
C ASP A 145 -20.31 4.82 3.44
N GLY A 146 -19.53 4.02 4.16
CA GLY A 146 -19.44 2.57 3.90
C GLY A 146 -18.35 2.14 2.91
N GLU A 147 -17.66 3.07 2.27
CA GLU A 147 -16.61 2.78 1.29
C GLU A 147 -15.38 3.69 1.40
N TYR A 148 -14.31 3.33 0.69
CA TYR A 148 -13.14 4.19 0.52
C TYR A 148 -13.36 5.12 -0.66
N ALA A 149 -13.56 6.41 -0.37
CA ALA A 149 -13.77 7.46 -1.36
C ALA A 149 -12.45 8.16 -1.73
N PRO A 150 -12.24 8.49 -3.02
CA PRO A 150 -11.05 9.17 -3.48
C PRO A 150 -11.02 10.64 -3.04
N LEU A 151 -9.81 11.16 -2.87
CA LEU A 151 -9.53 12.57 -2.64
C LEU A 151 -9.28 13.31 -3.97
N GLN A 152 -9.21 14.63 -3.93
CA GLN A 152 -9.02 15.42 -5.15
C GLN A 152 -7.73 15.08 -5.90
N TRP A 153 -6.68 14.69 -5.19
CA TRP A 153 -5.35 14.35 -5.73
C TRP A 153 -5.12 12.86 -5.94
N THR A 154 -6.09 12.01 -5.61
CA THR A 154 -5.98 10.56 -5.79
C THR A 154 -5.69 10.20 -7.25
N PHE A 155 -4.88 9.16 -7.46
CA PHE A 155 -4.54 8.64 -8.79
C PHE A 155 -5.79 8.29 -9.61
N PRO A 156 -5.75 8.46 -10.95
CA PRO A 156 -6.91 8.24 -11.81
C PRO A 156 -7.53 6.84 -11.69
N ASP A 157 -6.72 5.80 -11.62
CA ASP A 157 -7.16 4.41 -11.50
C ASP A 157 -7.85 4.13 -10.15
N PHE A 158 -7.34 4.70 -9.05
CA PHE A 158 -8.02 4.66 -7.75
C PHE A 158 -9.33 5.45 -7.78
N LYS A 159 -9.37 6.62 -8.45
CA LYS A 159 -10.59 7.42 -8.63
C LYS A 159 -11.65 6.67 -9.45
N ALA A 160 -11.23 5.92 -10.46
CA ALA A 160 -12.12 5.08 -11.27
C ALA A 160 -12.72 3.90 -10.47
N GLY A 161 -12.21 3.66 -9.26
CA GLY A 161 -12.71 2.62 -8.36
C GLY A 161 -12.30 1.21 -8.78
N LEU A 162 -11.23 1.05 -9.57
CA LEU A 162 -10.78 -0.25 -10.07
C LEU A 162 -10.45 -1.23 -8.92
N TYR A 163 -9.97 -0.72 -7.79
CA TYR A 163 -9.54 -1.50 -6.62
C TYR A 163 -10.56 -1.50 -5.47
N ARG A 164 -11.82 -1.12 -5.73
CA ARG A 164 -12.85 -0.99 -4.68
C ARG A 164 -13.10 -2.32 -3.96
N GLU A 165 -13.20 -3.40 -4.71
CA GLU A 165 -13.45 -4.74 -4.15
C GLU A 165 -12.23 -5.25 -3.38
N ASP A 166 -11.00 -4.96 -3.89
CA ASP A 166 -9.77 -5.29 -3.19
C ASP A 166 -9.74 -4.62 -1.80
N PHE A 167 -9.98 -3.32 -1.75
CA PHE A 167 -9.96 -2.59 -0.48
C PHE A 167 -11.11 -2.99 0.45
N ARG A 168 -12.25 -3.42 -0.08
CA ARG A 168 -13.34 -4.00 0.73
C ARG A 168 -12.92 -5.31 1.38
N ALA A 169 -12.30 -6.21 0.61
CA ALA A 169 -11.79 -7.48 1.10
C ALA A 169 -10.68 -7.30 2.15
N ILE A 170 -9.69 -6.45 1.86
CA ILE A 170 -8.58 -6.13 2.76
C ILE A 170 -9.12 -5.51 4.07
N ARG A 171 -10.14 -4.64 3.99
CA ARG A 171 -10.77 -4.08 5.18
C ARG A 171 -11.44 -5.15 6.05
N ALA A 172 -12.03 -6.16 5.46
CA ALA A 172 -12.61 -7.27 6.23
C ALA A 172 -11.52 -8.05 6.99
N LEU A 173 -10.38 -8.32 6.35
CA LEU A 173 -9.20 -8.94 6.98
C LEU A 173 -8.64 -8.06 8.11
N TYR A 174 -8.47 -6.77 7.87
CA TYR A 174 -8.04 -5.81 8.88
C TYR A 174 -8.96 -5.80 10.11
N LYS A 175 -10.27 -5.72 9.89
CA LYS A 175 -11.26 -5.74 10.99
C LYS A 175 -11.22 -7.05 11.79
N LYS A 176 -10.96 -8.18 11.13
CA LYS A 176 -10.79 -9.48 11.79
C LYS A 176 -9.54 -9.47 12.66
N ALA A 177 -8.39 -9.15 12.09
CA ALA A 177 -7.11 -9.11 12.80
C ALA A 177 -7.15 -8.17 14.02
N ARG A 178 -7.77 -6.99 13.89
CA ARG A 178 -7.93 -6.04 15.01
C ARG A 178 -8.81 -6.56 16.14
N ARG A 179 -9.80 -7.41 15.85
CA ARG A 179 -10.62 -8.06 16.89
C ARG A 179 -9.81 -9.10 17.63
N GLU A 180 -9.09 -9.95 16.91
CA GLU A 180 -8.25 -11.00 17.47
C GLU A 180 -7.15 -10.41 18.40
N GLU A 181 -6.47 -9.32 17.99
CA GLU A 181 -5.53 -8.63 18.87
C GLU A 181 -6.18 -8.11 20.17
N ASN A 182 -7.36 -7.51 20.07
CA ASN A 182 -8.06 -6.98 21.25
C ASN A 182 -8.57 -8.06 22.20
N GLU A 183 -8.78 -9.28 21.73
CA GLU A 183 -9.18 -10.43 22.57
C GLU A 183 -7.97 -11.01 23.32
N ILE A 184 -6.78 -11.00 22.72
CA ILE A 184 -5.54 -11.48 23.36
C ILE A 184 -5.07 -10.54 24.48
N ILE A 185 -5.34 -9.24 24.40
CA ILE A 185 -4.91 -8.21 25.35
C ILE A 185 -5.85 -8.13 26.57
N ARG A 186 -7.00 -8.79 26.55
CA ARG A 186 -7.97 -8.86 27.66
C ARG A 186 -7.75 -10.05 28.59
#